data_3282da04ccc8553aa5ea23b916ffb46e
#
_entry.id   3282da04ccc8553aa5ea23b916ffb46e
#
_cell.length_a   1.000
_cell.length_b   1.000
_cell.length_c   1.000
_cell.angle_alpha   90.00
_cell.angle_beta   90.00
_cell.angle_gamma   90.00
#
_symmetry.space_group_name_H-M   'P 1'
#
loop_
_entity.id
_entity.type
_entity.pdbx_description
1 polymer ?
#
loop_
_entity_poly.entity_id
_entity_poly.type
_entity_poly.pdbx_seq_one_letter_code
_entity_poly.pdbx_strand_id
1 'polypeptide(L)'
;LGNVVTSQTWLKFGTPESILLLLYKRITGARELGFEDIPSLMDEYNELEKIFFGKIKIDNEAKLVKSRGLYEYVNLLNPPKQIPAQVSYRLLLELCKIFKEDRVSRINKKLIDYHAIKETSPEINKLIEMAGNFADEFDISDEIEIDIDSKVKGALSKLVILLEKDEEIEDLQNEIYQIAKGDDVEPKEFFKVLYQIILSTTRGPKIGPFILDIGKKNVGEKIGRYVK
;
A
#
# COMPACT_ATOMS: atom_id res chain seq x y z
N LEU A 1 20.74 -7.02 -23.16
CA LEU A 1 19.73 -6.03 -23.58
C LEU A 1 18.90 -5.74 -22.35
N GLY A 2 19.12 -4.57 -21.71
CA GLY A 2 18.38 -4.17 -20.52
C GLY A 2 16.89 -3.96 -20.87
N ASN A 3 16.01 -4.29 -19.93
CA ASN A 3 14.59 -4.00 -20.03
C ASN A 3 14.41 -2.48 -20.12
N VAL A 4 14.09 -1.97 -21.32
CA VAL A 4 13.83 -0.55 -21.51
C VAL A 4 12.41 -0.27 -21.05
N VAL A 5 12.27 0.45 -19.94
CA VAL A 5 10.98 0.96 -19.48
C VAL A 5 10.59 2.15 -20.38
N THR A 6 9.55 1.97 -21.20
CA THR A 6 8.97 3.07 -21.98
C THR A 6 7.77 3.66 -21.25
N SER A 7 7.43 4.92 -21.58
CA SER A 7 6.21 5.53 -21.01
C SER A 7 4.93 4.74 -21.37
N GLN A 8 4.86 4.17 -22.57
CA GLN A 8 3.73 3.34 -22.99
C GLN A 8 3.63 2.06 -22.15
N THR A 9 4.77 1.43 -21.84
CA THR A 9 4.77 0.24 -20.97
C THR A 9 4.43 0.62 -19.54
N TRP A 10 4.95 1.76 -19.05
CA TRP A 10 4.59 2.26 -17.72
C TRP A 10 3.08 2.45 -17.55
N LEU A 11 2.42 3.06 -18.53
CA LEU A 11 0.98 3.36 -18.48
C LEU A 11 0.07 2.12 -18.47
N LYS A 12 0.61 0.92 -18.68
CA LYS A 12 -0.14 -0.32 -18.43
C LYS A 12 -0.30 -0.61 -16.94
N PHE A 13 0.63 -0.12 -16.10
CA PHE A 13 0.78 -0.48 -14.71
C PHE A 13 0.66 0.70 -13.74
N GLY A 14 0.87 1.92 -14.21
CA GLY A 14 0.87 3.13 -13.38
C GLY A 14 0.29 4.33 -14.11
N THR A 15 -0.03 5.37 -13.35
CA THR A 15 -0.61 6.60 -13.89
C THR A 15 0.46 7.52 -14.51
N PRO A 16 0.06 8.45 -15.39
CA PRO A 16 1.00 9.47 -15.91
C PRO A 16 1.64 10.30 -14.80
N GLU A 17 0.88 10.58 -13.74
CA GLU A 17 1.35 11.37 -12.60
C GLU A 17 2.48 10.65 -11.85
N SER A 18 2.43 9.32 -11.75
CA SER A 18 3.49 8.54 -11.09
C SER A 18 4.83 8.62 -11.83
N ILE A 19 4.82 8.62 -13.17
CA ILE A 19 6.06 8.82 -13.94
C ILE A 19 6.53 10.28 -13.92
N LEU A 20 5.60 11.24 -13.95
CA LEU A 20 5.94 12.65 -13.80
C LEU A 20 6.53 12.96 -12.43
N LEU A 21 6.00 12.35 -11.37
CA LEU A 21 6.56 12.43 -10.03
C LEU A 21 8.02 11.97 -10.01
N LEU A 22 8.30 10.83 -10.61
CA LEU A 22 9.67 10.35 -10.74
C LEU A 22 10.58 11.36 -11.44
N LEU A 23 10.12 11.94 -12.55
CA LEU A 23 10.91 12.89 -13.34
C LEU A 23 11.15 14.22 -12.62
N TYR A 24 10.13 14.77 -11.97
CA TYR A 24 10.22 16.07 -11.29
C TYR A 24 10.87 16.01 -9.89
N LYS A 25 10.84 14.86 -9.24
CA LYS A 25 11.46 14.67 -7.93
C LYS A 25 12.97 14.91 -7.95
N ARG A 26 13.63 14.59 -9.07
CA ARG A 26 15.05 14.84 -9.30
C ARG A 26 15.29 15.10 -10.79
N ILE A 27 15.57 16.35 -11.14
CA ILE A 27 15.68 16.80 -12.54
C ILE A 27 17.03 16.44 -13.17
N THR A 28 18.07 16.19 -12.37
CA THR A 28 19.43 15.98 -12.86
C THR A 28 19.98 14.60 -12.48
N GLY A 29 20.79 14.02 -13.38
CA GLY A 29 21.48 12.76 -13.19
C GLY A 29 20.80 11.58 -13.87
N ALA A 30 21.58 10.54 -14.18
CA ALA A 30 21.06 9.25 -14.64
C ALA A 30 20.27 8.55 -13.52
N ARG A 31 19.24 7.79 -13.90
CA ARG A 31 18.47 6.96 -12.99
C ARG A 31 18.35 5.56 -13.57
N GLU A 32 18.51 4.61 -12.71
CA GLU A 32 17.99 3.28 -12.94
C GLU A 32 16.51 3.33 -12.63
N LEU A 33 15.69 2.82 -13.51
CA LEU A 33 14.24 2.76 -13.41
C LEU A 33 13.82 1.35 -13.74
N GLY A 34 13.15 0.72 -12.78
CA GLY A 34 12.54 -0.58 -12.94
C GLY A 34 11.02 -0.52 -12.81
N PHE A 35 10.34 -1.57 -13.22
CA PHE A 35 8.91 -1.72 -12.97
C PHE A 35 8.61 -1.87 -11.48
N GLU A 36 9.57 -2.38 -10.70
CA GLU A 36 9.51 -2.49 -9.24
C GLU A 36 9.30 -1.16 -8.52
N ASP A 37 9.64 -0.02 -9.17
CA ASP A 37 9.43 1.31 -8.60
C ASP A 37 7.96 1.78 -8.68
N ILE A 38 7.15 1.19 -9.58
CA ILE A 38 5.77 1.64 -9.81
C ILE A 38 4.92 1.65 -8.55
N PRO A 39 4.84 0.57 -7.74
CA PRO A 39 4.01 0.56 -6.54
C PRO A 39 4.38 1.67 -5.55
N SER A 40 5.68 1.90 -5.37
CA SER A 40 6.18 2.94 -4.48
C SER A 40 5.82 4.34 -4.97
N LEU A 41 5.98 4.60 -6.27
CA LEU A 41 5.68 5.91 -6.87
C LEU A 41 4.18 6.20 -6.90
N MET A 42 3.35 5.19 -7.10
CA MET A 42 1.89 5.32 -7.03
C MET A 42 1.43 5.70 -5.61
N ASP A 43 1.95 5.03 -4.59
CA ASP A 43 1.60 5.34 -3.20
C ASP A 43 2.23 6.66 -2.73
N GLU A 44 3.43 7.01 -3.21
CA GLU A 44 4.05 8.31 -2.95
C GLU A 44 3.25 9.47 -3.57
N TYR A 45 2.71 9.28 -4.78
CA TYR A 45 1.82 10.26 -5.40
C TYR A 45 0.55 10.46 -4.56
N ASN A 46 -0.07 9.38 -4.08
CA ASN A 46 -1.20 9.45 -3.17
C ASN A 46 -0.87 10.20 -1.86
N GLU A 47 0.33 10.02 -1.31
CA GLU A 47 0.76 10.74 -0.11
C GLU A 47 0.95 12.23 -0.41
N LEU A 48 1.58 12.55 -1.54
CA LEU A 48 1.77 13.93 -1.99
C LEU A 48 0.44 14.66 -2.20
N GLU A 49 -0.55 13.98 -2.77
CA GLU A 49 -1.91 14.47 -2.93
C GLU A 49 -2.58 14.75 -1.57
N LYS A 50 -2.47 13.83 -0.60
CA LYS A 50 -2.96 14.05 0.77
C LYS A 50 -2.33 15.26 1.45
N ILE A 51 -1.03 15.50 1.21
CA ILE A 51 -0.32 16.68 1.72
C ILE A 51 -0.87 17.95 1.07
N PHE A 52 -1.06 17.95 -0.26
CA PHE A 52 -1.58 19.10 -1.00
C PHE A 52 -2.98 19.51 -0.48
N PHE A 53 -3.87 18.55 -0.25
CA PHE A 53 -5.21 18.77 0.27
C PHE A 53 -5.30 18.87 1.80
N GLY A 54 -4.16 18.94 2.50
CA GLY A 54 -4.10 19.13 3.97
C GLY A 54 -4.62 17.97 4.80
N LYS A 55 -4.69 16.75 4.22
CA LYS A 55 -5.05 15.52 4.96
C LYS A 55 -3.86 14.97 5.76
N ILE A 56 -2.64 15.30 5.34
CA ILE A 56 -1.40 15.05 6.08
C ILE A 56 -0.81 16.40 6.44
N LYS A 57 -0.55 16.62 7.73
CA LYS A 57 0.11 17.83 8.23
C LYS A 57 1.62 17.64 8.16
N ILE A 58 2.31 18.66 7.71
CA ILE A 58 3.77 18.77 7.72
C ILE A 58 4.11 20.03 8.50
N ASP A 59 4.82 19.88 9.60
CA ASP A 59 5.20 21.00 10.47
C ASP A 59 6.32 21.88 9.86
N ASN A 60 7.14 21.31 8.99
CA ASN A 60 8.19 22.05 8.30
C ASN A 60 7.62 22.76 7.07
N GLU A 61 7.53 24.09 7.15
CA GLU A 61 6.93 24.94 6.10
C GLU A 61 7.67 24.81 4.75
N ALA A 62 9.00 24.76 4.74
CA ALA A 62 9.78 24.61 3.49
C ALA A 62 9.48 23.25 2.82
N LYS A 63 9.36 22.19 3.62
CA LYS A 63 8.95 20.87 3.11
C LYS A 63 7.54 20.89 2.57
N LEU A 64 6.62 21.58 3.25
CA LEU A 64 5.23 21.71 2.81
C LEU A 64 5.13 22.44 1.47
N VAL A 65 5.79 23.60 1.33
CA VAL A 65 5.83 24.39 0.09
C VAL A 65 6.42 23.55 -1.05
N LYS A 66 7.53 22.86 -0.81
CA LYS A 66 8.15 21.98 -1.80
C LYS A 66 7.21 20.85 -2.24
N SER A 67 6.52 20.23 -1.29
CA SER A 67 5.59 19.12 -1.61
C SER A 67 4.39 19.61 -2.40
N ARG A 68 3.82 20.76 -2.05
CA ARG A 68 2.69 21.37 -2.78
C ARG A 68 3.10 21.75 -4.21
N GLY A 69 4.24 22.44 -4.37
CA GLY A 69 4.75 22.80 -5.69
C GLY A 69 5.03 21.57 -6.55
N LEU A 70 5.60 20.52 -5.97
CA LEU A 70 5.83 19.26 -6.70
C LEU A 70 4.50 18.65 -7.19
N TYR A 71 3.46 18.62 -6.34
CA TYR A 71 2.14 18.13 -6.73
C TYR A 71 1.53 18.94 -7.87
N GLU A 72 1.63 20.26 -7.82
CA GLU A 72 1.17 21.15 -8.90
C GLU A 72 1.90 20.86 -10.22
N TYR A 73 3.23 20.71 -10.19
CA TYR A 73 4.01 20.40 -11.40
C TYR A 73 3.67 19.04 -11.97
N VAL A 74 3.51 18.01 -11.11
CA VAL A 74 3.10 16.66 -11.54
C VAL A 74 1.72 16.68 -12.20
N ASN A 75 0.83 17.56 -11.75
CA ASN A 75 -0.49 17.76 -12.35
C ASN A 75 -0.51 18.84 -13.46
N LEU A 76 0.66 19.15 -14.04
CA LEU A 76 0.82 20.11 -15.14
C LEU A 76 0.20 21.50 -14.82
N LEU A 77 0.33 21.94 -13.56
CA LEU A 77 -0.23 23.18 -13.01
C LEU A 77 -1.77 23.26 -13.06
N ASN A 78 -2.43 22.12 -13.22
CA ASN A 78 -3.88 22.00 -13.21
C ASN A 78 -4.36 20.88 -12.25
N PRO A 79 -4.06 20.97 -10.94
CA PRO A 79 -4.45 19.97 -9.98
C PRO A 79 -5.98 19.87 -9.87
N PRO A 80 -6.53 18.69 -9.50
CA PRO A 80 -7.95 18.53 -9.29
C PRO A 80 -8.46 19.47 -8.18
N LYS A 81 -9.73 19.91 -8.29
CA LYS A 81 -10.34 20.83 -7.31
C LYS A 81 -10.66 20.17 -5.97
N GLN A 82 -10.82 18.86 -5.96
CA GLN A 82 -11.14 18.06 -4.79
C GLN A 82 -10.24 16.83 -4.76
N ILE A 83 -9.91 16.35 -3.57
CA ILE A 83 -9.12 15.14 -3.42
C ILE A 83 -9.88 13.94 -4.01
N PRO A 84 -9.29 13.21 -4.95
CA PRO A 84 -9.86 11.97 -5.46
C PRO A 84 -9.94 10.87 -4.38
N ALA A 85 -10.63 9.79 -4.69
CA ALA A 85 -10.65 8.63 -3.80
C ALA A 85 -9.25 8.06 -3.60
N GLN A 86 -8.87 7.88 -2.35
CA GLN A 86 -7.53 7.49 -1.93
C GLN A 86 -7.46 6.00 -1.63
N VAL A 87 -6.89 5.23 -2.55
CA VAL A 87 -6.64 3.80 -2.35
C VAL A 87 -5.14 3.53 -2.54
N SER A 88 -4.53 2.82 -1.59
CA SER A 88 -3.13 2.41 -1.74
C SER A 88 -3.00 1.43 -2.92
N TYR A 89 -2.01 1.68 -3.77
CA TYR A 89 -1.75 0.81 -4.91
C TYR A 89 -1.28 -0.58 -4.46
N ARG A 90 -0.48 -0.65 -3.38
CA ARG A 90 -0.07 -1.92 -2.78
C ARG A 90 -1.24 -2.72 -2.22
N LEU A 91 -2.24 -2.06 -1.63
CA LEU A 91 -3.48 -2.74 -1.23
C LEU A 91 -4.18 -3.37 -2.46
N LEU A 92 -4.27 -2.65 -3.56
CA LEU A 92 -4.84 -3.18 -4.80
C LEU A 92 -4.04 -4.35 -5.34
N LEU A 93 -2.70 -4.29 -5.30
CA LEU A 93 -1.84 -5.40 -5.73
C LEU A 93 -2.12 -6.68 -4.93
N GLU A 94 -2.17 -6.60 -3.60
CA GLU A 94 -2.43 -7.79 -2.77
C GLU A 94 -3.84 -8.36 -3.05
N LEU A 95 -4.84 -7.52 -3.25
CA LEU A 95 -6.18 -7.97 -3.63
C LEU A 95 -6.21 -8.57 -5.05
N CYS A 96 -5.46 -8.00 -6.00
CA CYS A 96 -5.38 -8.49 -7.37
C CYS A 96 -4.70 -9.86 -7.48
N LYS A 97 -3.74 -10.18 -6.60
CA LYS A 97 -3.12 -11.51 -6.54
C LYS A 97 -4.11 -12.61 -6.21
N ILE A 98 -5.18 -12.27 -5.48
CA ILE A 98 -6.19 -13.22 -4.99
C ILE A 98 -7.40 -13.27 -5.89
N PHE A 99 -7.96 -12.09 -6.20
CA PHE A 99 -9.16 -11.97 -7.01
C PHE A 99 -8.82 -11.86 -8.49
N LYS A 100 -8.59 -13.00 -9.16
CA LYS A 100 -8.25 -13.04 -10.60
C LYS A 100 -9.48 -12.95 -11.50
N GLU A 101 -10.59 -13.57 -11.08
CA GLU A 101 -11.85 -13.55 -11.80
C GLU A 101 -12.75 -12.41 -11.29
N ASP A 102 -13.48 -11.76 -12.19
CA ASP A 102 -14.36 -10.61 -11.91
C ASP A 102 -13.67 -9.55 -11.02
N ARG A 103 -12.36 -9.38 -11.25
CA ARG A 103 -11.42 -8.63 -10.41
C ARG A 103 -11.96 -7.27 -10.00
N VAL A 104 -12.38 -6.45 -10.97
CA VAL A 104 -12.84 -5.07 -10.71
C VAL A 104 -14.06 -5.07 -9.79
N SER A 105 -15.06 -5.90 -10.07
CA SER A 105 -16.28 -5.98 -9.28
C SER A 105 -16.01 -6.46 -7.85
N ARG A 106 -15.22 -7.54 -7.70
CA ARG A 106 -14.90 -8.14 -6.40
C ARG A 106 -14.06 -7.21 -5.54
N ILE A 107 -13.04 -6.57 -6.11
CA ILE A 107 -12.18 -5.65 -5.38
C ILE A 107 -12.94 -4.39 -4.97
N ASN A 108 -13.78 -3.81 -5.83
CA ASN A 108 -14.64 -2.69 -5.46
C ASN A 108 -15.52 -3.01 -4.25
N LYS A 109 -16.15 -4.20 -4.24
CA LYS A 109 -16.93 -4.66 -3.09
C LYS A 109 -16.08 -4.71 -1.82
N LYS A 110 -14.87 -5.30 -1.89
CA LYS A 110 -13.96 -5.36 -0.74
C LYS A 110 -13.50 -3.98 -0.26
N LEU A 111 -13.21 -3.06 -1.16
CA LEU A 111 -12.85 -1.69 -0.80
C LEU A 111 -13.98 -0.96 -0.06
N ILE A 112 -15.23 -1.21 -0.43
CA ILE A 112 -16.41 -0.69 0.27
C ILE A 112 -16.56 -1.37 1.64
N ASP A 113 -16.46 -2.71 1.71
CA ASP A 113 -16.53 -3.48 2.96
C ASP A 113 -15.45 -3.04 3.97
N TYR A 114 -14.26 -2.70 3.48
CA TYR A 114 -13.16 -2.17 4.30
C TYR A 114 -13.34 -0.69 4.67
N HIS A 115 -14.36 -0.01 4.16
CA HIS A 115 -14.53 1.44 4.27
C HIS A 115 -13.34 2.26 3.69
N ALA A 116 -12.60 1.67 2.75
CA ALA A 116 -11.53 2.36 2.04
C ALA A 116 -12.08 3.35 1.02
N ILE A 117 -13.22 3.03 0.42
CA ILE A 117 -13.99 3.92 -0.46
C ILE A 117 -15.46 3.92 -0.04
N LYS A 118 -16.19 4.97 -0.42
CA LYS A 118 -17.65 5.07 -0.19
C LYS A 118 -18.44 4.52 -1.37
N GLU A 119 -17.94 4.74 -2.57
CA GLU A 119 -18.57 4.35 -3.83
C GLU A 119 -17.48 4.04 -4.87
N THR A 120 -17.86 3.33 -5.90
CA THR A 120 -16.99 3.00 -7.02
C THR A 120 -16.87 4.17 -7.98
N SER A 121 -15.74 4.29 -8.68
CA SER A 121 -15.56 5.29 -9.73
C SER A 121 -14.74 4.72 -10.90
N PRO A 122 -14.84 5.33 -12.11
CA PRO A 122 -14.02 4.93 -13.24
C PRO A 122 -12.51 4.98 -12.96
N GLU A 123 -12.08 5.95 -12.16
CA GLU A 123 -10.69 6.14 -11.75
C GLU A 123 -10.21 4.97 -10.89
N ILE A 124 -11.03 4.54 -9.91
CA ILE A 124 -10.71 3.38 -9.06
C ILE A 124 -10.68 2.11 -9.93
N ASN A 125 -11.63 1.94 -10.84
CA ASN A 125 -11.64 0.78 -11.73
C ASN A 125 -10.36 0.71 -12.57
N LYS A 126 -9.91 1.84 -13.10
CA LYS A 126 -8.65 1.94 -13.85
C LYS A 126 -7.44 1.61 -13.00
N LEU A 127 -7.41 2.05 -11.74
CA LEU A 127 -6.32 1.69 -10.80
C LEU A 127 -6.31 0.19 -10.49
N ILE A 128 -7.49 -0.44 -10.34
CA ILE A 128 -7.61 -1.89 -10.15
C ILE A 128 -7.09 -2.64 -11.39
N GLU A 129 -7.43 -2.19 -12.60
CA GLU A 129 -6.93 -2.77 -13.84
C GLU A 129 -5.42 -2.65 -13.96
N MET A 130 -4.84 -1.48 -13.67
CA MET A 130 -3.39 -1.28 -13.66
C MET A 130 -2.69 -2.16 -12.65
N ALA A 131 -3.21 -2.24 -11.41
CA ALA A 131 -2.69 -3.10 -10.37
C ALA A 131 -2.82 -4.59 -10.74
N GLY A 132 -3.91 -4.95 -11.42
CA GLY A 132 -4.13 -6.29 -11.94
C GLY A 132 -3.11 -6.68 -13.00
N ASN A 133 -2.88 -5.82 -13.98
CA ASN A 133 -1.88 -6.03 -15.01
C ASN A 133 -0.48 -6.19 -14.39
N PHE A 134 -0.17 -5.36 -13.39
CA PHE A 134 1.10 -5.45 -12.68
C PHE A 134 1.24 -6.78 -11.92
N ALA A 135 0.22 -7.18 -11.15
CA ALA A 135 0.23 -8.41 -10.36
C ALA A 135 0.28 -9.69 -11.23
N ASP A 136 -0.21 -9.62 -12.47
CA ASP A 136 -0.17 -10.75 -13.41
C ASP A 136 1.19 -10.85 -14.13
N GLU A 137 1.92 -9.74 -14.31
CA GLU A 137 3.18 -9.70 -15.06
C GLU A 137 4.40 -9.78 -14.13
N PHE A 138 4.31 -9.27 -12.91
CA PHE A 138 5.43 -9.19 -11.96
C PHE A 138 5.12 -9.88 -10.64
N ASP A 139 6.01 -10.77 -10.23
CA ASP A 139 6.00 -11.35 -8.89
C ASP A 139 7.03 -10.60 -8.01
N ILE A 140 6.63 -9.40 -7.58
CA ILE A 140 7.47 -8.58 -6.71
C ILE A 140 7.05 -8.79 -5.26
N SER A 141 7.96 -9.36 -4.47
CA SER A 141 7.88 -9.36 -3.01
C SER A 141 8.64 -8.14 -2.50
N ASP A 142 7.91 -7.09 -2.11
CA ASP A 142 8.50 -5.93 -1.44
C ASP A 142 8.96 -6.36 -0.03
N GLU A 143 10.20 -6.77 0.11
CA GLU A 143 10.84 -6.88 1.42
C GLU A 143 11.41 -5.50 1.78
N ILE A 144 10.83 -4.88 2.81
CA ILE A 144 11.37 -3.64 3.36
C ILE A 144 12.14 -3.94 4.64
N GLU A 145 13.28 -3.32 4.81
CA GLU A 145 13.96 -3.34 6.10
C GLU A 145 13.14 -2.52 7.11
N ILE A 146 12.66 -3.20 8.15
CA ILE A 146 11.93 -2.59 9.24
C ILE A 146 12.72 -2.83 10.53
N ASP A 147 13.08 -1.76 11.20
CA ASP A 147 13.62 -1.87 12.57
C ASP A 147 12.48 -2.17 13.53
N ILE A 148 12.47 -3.39 14.09
CA ILE A 148 11.38 -3.89 14.92
C ILE A 148 11.90 -4.15 16.33
N ASP A 149 11.28 -3.45 17.31
CA ASP A 149 11.56 -3.65 18.73
C ASP A 149 11.31 -5.10 19.17
N SER A 150 12.05 -5.56 20.17
CA SER A 150 11.98 -6.95 20.70
C SER A 150 10.60 -7.35 21.21
N LYS A 151 9.85 -6.43 21.85
CA LYS A 151 8.47 -6.67 22.30
C LYS A 151 7.54 -6.87 21.11
N VAL A 152 7.68 -6.04 20.08
CA VAL A 152 6.91 -6.16 18.84
C VAL A 152 7.22 -7.47 18.13
N LYS A 153 8.50 -7.92 18.10
CA LYS A 153 8.87 -9.25 17.59
C LYS A 153 8.18 -10.38 18.36
N GLY A 154 8.12 -10.26 19.67
CA GLY A 154 7.39 -11.21 20.52
C GLY A 154 5.91 -11.31 20.16
N ALA A 155 5.25 -10.15 20.01
CA ALA A 155 3.85 -10.09 19.61
C ALA A 155 3.62 -10.64 18.20
N LEU A 156 4.53 -10.33 17.23
CA LEU A 156 4.48 -10.87 15.88
C LEU A 156 4.62 -12.39 15.87
N SER A 157 5.51 -12.97 16.70
CA SER A 157 5.68 -14.43 16.84
C SER A 157 4.40 -15.11 17.32
N LYS A 158 3.71 -14.52 18.30
CA LYS A 158 2.41 -15.01 18.76
C LYS A 158 1.33 -14.93 17.68
N LEU A 159 1.34 -13.86 16.90
CA LEU A 159 0.43 -13.70 15.77
C LEU A 159 0.69 -14.78 14.70
N VAL A 160 1.95 -15.08 14.36
CA VAL A 160 2.28 -16.17 13.43
C VAL A 160 1.68 -17.49 13.92
N ILE A 161 1.90 -17.85 15.21
CA ILE A 161 1.35 -19.07 15.80
C ILE A 161 -0.18 -19.10 15.71
N LEU A 162 -0.84 -17.94 15.92
CA LEU A 162 -2.30 -17.84 15.80
C LEU A 162 -2.76 -18.07 14.35
N LEU A 163 -2.04 -17.48 13.38
CA LEU A 163 -2.39 -17.58 11.96
C LEU A 163 -2.14 -18.97 11.36
N GLU A 164 -1.23 -19.77 11.98
CA GLU A 164 -0.94 -21.15 11.57
C GLU A 164 -2.04 -22.14 12.00
N LYS A 165 -2.91 -21.75 12.95
CA LYS A 165 -4.02 -22.61 13.36
C LYS A 165 -5.05 -22.72 12.25
N ASP A 166 -5.52 -23.95 11.98
CA ASP A 166 -6.56 -24.22 10.98
C ASP A 166 -7.97 -23.79 11.45
N GLU A 167 -8.12 -23.42 12.71
CA GLU A 167 -9.39 -23.00 13.31
C GLU A 167 -9.91 -21.68 12.67
N GLU A 168 -11.23 -21.60 12.50
CA GLU A 168 -11.88 -20.34 12.14
C GLU A 168 -11.77 -19.36 13.31
N ILE A 169 -11.24 -18.15 13.03
CA ILE A 169 -11.10 -17.08 14.01
C ILE A 169 -12.24 -16.10 13.77
N GLU A 170 -13.23 -16.08 14.69
CA GLU A 170 -14.42 -15.23 14.55
C GLU A 170 -14.08 -13.73 14.48
N ASP A 171 -13.16 -13.26 15.32
CA ASP A 171 -12.74 -11.85 15.37
C ASP A 171 -11.20 -11.74 15.41
N LEU A 172 -10.55 -11.98 14.28
CA LEU A 172 -9.09 -11.84 14.15
C LEU A 172 -8.61 -10.41 14.48
N GLN A 173 -9.43 -9.40 14.22
CA GLN A 173 -9.09 -8.02 14.55
C GLN A 173 -8.91 -7.83 16.07
N ASN A 174 -9.80 -8.40 16.87
CA ASN A 174 -9.72 -8.33 18.33
C ASN A 174 -8.57 -9.19 18.85
N GLU A 175 -8.36 -10.38 18.30
CA GLU A 175 -7.22 -11.24 18.68
C GLU A 175 -5.88 -10.52 18.48
N ILE A 176 -5.68 -9.86 17.34
CA ILE A 176 -4.48 -9.06 17.06
C ILE A 176 -4.31 -7.95 18.11
N TYR A 177 -5.42 -7.28 18.47
CA TYR A 177 -5.40 -6.24 19.49
C TYR A 177 -5.03 -6.78 20.87
N GLN A 178 -5.54 -7.95 21.25
CA GLN A 178 -5.23 -8.59 22.54
C GLN A 178 -3.76 -9.06 22.58
N ILE A 179 -3.22 -9.58 21.48
CA ILE A 179 -1.80 -9.95 21.39
C ILE A 179 -0.91 -8.72 21.66
N ALA A 180 -1.19 -7.58 21.02
CA ALA A 180 -0.43 -6.36 21.24
C ALA A 180 -0.45 -5.93 22.72
N LYS A 181 -1.64 -5.91 23.35
CA LYS A 181 -1.80 -5.55 24.75
C LYS A 181 -1.10 -6.53 25.70
N GLY A 182 -1.17 -7.82 25.40
CA GLY A 182 -0.56 -8.87 26.23
C GLY A 182 0.98 -8.81 26.26
N ASP A 183 1.59 -8.14 25.27
CA ASP A 183 3.04 -7.94 25.19
C ASP A 183 3.47 -6.50 25.53
N ASP A 184 2.61 -5.70 26.16
CA ASP A 184 2.86 -4.28 26.46
C ASP A 184 3.27 -3.46 25.21
N VAL A 185 2.75 -3.82 24.05
CA VAL A 185 2.93 -3.07 22.81
C VAL A 185 1.71 -2.18 22.59
N GLU A 186 1.94 -0.90 22.28
CA GLU A 186 0.82 -0.04 21.93
C GLU A 186 0.13 -0.56 20.66
N PRO A 187 -1.19 -0.86 20.68
CA PRO A 187 -1.88 -1.45 19.52
C PRO A 187 -1.67 -0.65 18.21
N LYS A 188 -1.62 0.69 18.30
CA LYS A 188 -1.41 1.55 17.14
C LYS A 188 -0.05 1.31 16.49
N GLU A 189 1.01 1.14 17.27
CA GLU A 189 2.35 0.83 16.75
C GLU A 189 2.40 -0.59 16.19
N PHE A 190 1.75 -1.55 16.85
CA PHE A 190 1.67 -2.92 16.35
C PHE A 190 0.97 -2.99 14.99
N PHE A 191 -0.20 -2.34 14.85
CA PHE A 191 -0.90 -2.27 13.58
C PHE A 191 -0.08 -1.57 12.50
N LYS A 192 0.65 -0.51 12.84
CA LYS A 192 1.54 0.16 11.89
C LYS A 192 2.63 -0.78 11.35
N VAL A 193 3.27 -1.56 12.23
CA VAL A 193 4.27 -2.58 11.81
C VAL A 193 3.63 -3.65 10.93
N LEU A 194 2.44 -4.13 11.26
CA LEU A 194 1.71 -5.08 10.42
C LEU A 194 1.42 -4.52 9.02
N TYR A 195 0.97 -3.26 8.91
CA TYR A 195 0.77 -2.63 7.60
C TYR A 195 2.08 -2.46 6.84
N GLN A 196 3.18 -2.16 7.52
CA GLN A 196 4.50 -2.08 6.89
C GLN A 196 4.92 -3.44 6.32
N ILE A 197 4.77 -4.53 7.08
CA ILE A 197 5.12 -5.89 6.65
C ILE A 197 4.23 -6.36 5.48
N ILE A 198 2.91 -6.13 5.58
CA ILE A 198 1.95 -6.72 4.63
C ILE A 198 1.79 -5.86 3.38
N LEU A 199 1.76 -4.53 3.54
CA LEU A 199 1.42 -3.56 2.50
C LEU A 199 2.51 -2.54 2.21
N SER A 200 3.65 -2.58 2.90
CA SER A 200 4.71 -1.57 2.83
C SER A 200 4.21 -0.12 3.05
N THR A 201 3.14 0.03 3.84
CA THR A 201 2.53 1.31 4.20
C THR A 201 2.39 1.42 5.72
N THR A 202 2.09 2.60 6.24
CA THR A 202 1.87 2.80 7.68
C THR A 202 0.40 2.74 8.09
N ARG A 203 -0.51 2.57 7.12
CA ARG A 203 -1.96 2.54 7.32
C ARG A 203 -2.61 1.65 6.26
N GLY A 204 -3.77 1.08 6.60
CA GLY A 204 -4.54 0.24 5.68
C GLY A 204 -5.98 0.03 6.16
N PRO A 205 -6.72 -0.91 5.56
CA PRO A 205 -8.05 -1.29 5.98
C PRO A 205 -8.03 -1.99 7.36
N LYS A 206 -9.19 -2.37 7.90
CA LYS A 206 -9.22 -3.25 9.08
C LYS A 206 -8.41 -4.51 8.80
N ILE A 207 -7.34 -4.71 9.58
CA ILE A 207 -6.31 -5.71 9.28
C ILE A 207 -6.83 -7.15 9.41
N GLY A 208 -7.70 -7.42 10.39
CA GLY A 208 -8.26 -8.75 10.61
C GLY A 208 -9.02 -9.30 9.40
N PRO A 209 -10.09 -8.63 8.92
CA PRO A 209 -10.78 -9.01 7.70
C PRO A 209 -9.87 -9.07 6.47
N PHE A 210 -8.91 -8.15 6.36
CA PHE A 210 -7.95 -8.14 5.26
C PHE A 210 -7.06 -9.38 5.28
N ILE A 211 -6.53 -9.79 6.44
CA ILE A 211 -5.72 -11.03 6.58
C ILE A 211 -6.53 -12.26 6.18
N LEU A 212 -7.82 -12.32 6.56
CA LEU A 212 -8.69 -13.43 6.17
C LEU A 212 -8.88 -13.49 4.66
N ASP A 213 -9.03 -12.35 4.01
CA ASP A 213 -9.19 -12.27 2.54
C ASP A 213 -7.92 -12.66 1.78
N ILE A 214 -6.73 -12.21 2.23
CA ILE A 214 -5.45 -12.54 1.58
C ILE A 214 -4.85 -13.88 2.04
N GLY A 215 -5.47 -14.52 3.02
CA GLY A 215 -5.10 -15.83 3.55
C GLY A 215 -4.13 -15.79 4.73
N LYS A 216 -4.53 -16.41 5.84
CA LYS A 216 -3.75 -16.50 7.08
C LYS A 216 -2.32 -17.01 6.86
N LYS A 217 -2.18 -18.10 6.09
CA LYS A 217 -0.88 -18.71 5.80
C LYS A 217 0.07 -17.78 5.07
N ASN A 218 -0.40 -17.09 4.03
CA ASN A 218 0.39 -16.13 3.26
C ASN A 218 0.92 -15.00 4.17
N VAL A 219 0.05 -14.46 5.04
CA VAL A 219 0.45 -13.41 5.99
C VAL A 219 1.39 -13.94 7.06
N GLY A 220 1.14 -15.15 7.58
CA GLY A 220 2.02 -15.81 8.54
C GLY A 220 3.45 -16.00 7.99
N GLU A 221 3.57 -16.42 6.73
CA GLU A 221 4.86 -16.54 6.04
C GLU A 221 5.58 -15.19 5.87
N LYS A 222 4.85 -14.13 5.49
CA LYS A 222 5.40 -12.77 5.39
C LYS A 222 5.93 -12.28 6.74
N ILE A 223 5.12 -12.39 7.82
CA ILE A 223 5.51 -11.96 9.17
C ILE A 223 6.68 -12.80 9.68
N GLY A 224 6.67 -14.13 9.41
CA GLY A 224 7.70 -15.06 9.86
C GLY A 224 9.13 -14.71 9.41
N ARG A 225 9.29 -13.94 8.34
CA ARG A 225 10.60 -13.45 7.88
C ARG A 225 11.21 -12.38 8.79
N TYR A 226 10.37 -11.65 9.54
CA TYR A 226 10.79 -10.55 10.42
C TYR A 226 10.97 -10.96 11.88
N VAL A 227 10.54 -12.17 12.26
CA VAL A 227 10.64 -12.67 13.65
C VAL A 227 11.73 -13.71 13.86
N LYS A 228 12.42 -14.07 12.80
CA LYS A 228 13.58 -14.97 12.84
C LYS A 228 14.82 -14.31 13.41
#